data_f67c72d403876b7ea37167d93b6b3141
#
_entry.id   f67c72d403876b7ea37167d93b6b3141
#
_cell.length_a   1.000
_cell.length_b   1.000
_cell.length_c   1.000
_cell.angle_alpha   90.00
_cell.angle_beta   90.00
_cell.angle_gamma   90.00
#
_symmetry.space_group_name_H-M   'P 1'
#
loop_
_entity.id
_entity.type
_entity.pdbx_description
1 polymer ?
#
loop_
_entity_poly.entity_id
_entity_poly.type
_entity_poly.pdbx_seq_one_letter_code
_entity_poly.pdbx_strand_id
1 'polypeptide(L)'
;MGAAVFFGCTFVAFGPAFALFLITVAGDPLRVIILVAGAFFWLVSLLLASVVWFILVHVTDPSDARLQYGLLIFGAAVSVLLQEMFRFAYYKLLKKADEGLASLSEDGRSPISIRQMAYVSGLSFGIISGVFSVINILADALGPGVVGIHGDSPYYFLTSAFLTAAIILLHTFWGVVFFDACERRRYWTLGLVVGSHLLTSGLTFLNPWYEASLLPIYAVTVSMGLWAFITAGGSLRSIQRSLSYAMSCSAFGSPTILSVPPCSPDNPRHRVLPTTQSHTCWALGTAGGTGDSKMRVGSWGRPPKHLSLFSQESLLMSRGLLKGLCKL
;
A
#
# COMPACT_ATOMS: atom_id res chain seq x y z
N MET A 1 -7.38 4.71 -24.72
CA MET A 1 -6.15 5.28 -24.13
C MET A 1 -5.01 4.29 -24.30
N GLY A 2 -3.75 4.67 -24.29
CA GLY A 2 -2.65 3.80 -24.75
C GLY A 2 -1.79 3.25 -23.60
N ALA A 3 -0.89 2.32 -23.94
CA ALA A 3 0.12 1.74 -23.04
C ALA A 3 0.92 2.79 -22.25
N ALA A 4 1.15 3.97 -22.83
CA ALA A 4 1.84 5.08 -22.16
C ALA A 4 1.11 5.56 -20.88
N VAL A 5 -0.21 5.65 -20.91
CA VAL A 5 -1.02 6.03 -19.73
C VAL A 5 -0.96 4.92 -18.68
N PHE A 6 -1.06 3.66 -19.08
CA PHE A 6 -0.93 2.51 -18.19
C PHE A 6 0.41 2.53 -17.45
N PHE A 7 1.53 2.57 -18.18
CA PHE A 7 2.86 2.56 -17.57
C PHE A 7 3.14 3.81 -16.76
N GLY A 8 2.73 4.99 -17.23
CA GLY A 8 2.89 6.26 -16.51
C GLY A 8 2.14 6.26 -15.18
N CYS A 9 0.88 5.85 -15.17
CA CYS A 9 0.06 5.76 -13.94
C CYS A 9 0.57 4.67 -13.01
N THR A 10 1.02 3.52 -13.53
CA THR A 10 1.64 2.47 -12.72
C THR A 10 2.90 2.99 -12.01
N PHE A 11 3.75 3.72 -12.74
CA PHE A 11 4.96 4.31 -12.17
C PHE A 11 4.66 5.36 -11.10
N VAL A 12 3.67 6.22 -11.31
CA VAL A 12 3.23 7.20 -10.31
C VAL A 12 2.67 6.50 -9.07
N ALA A 13 1.83 5.49 -9.24
CA ALA A 13 1.18 4.78 -8.12
C ALA A 13 2.17 3.98 -7.28
N PHE A 14 3.07 3.23 -7.92
CA PHE A 14 3.94 2.25 -7.24
C PHE A 14 5.41 2.64 -7.18
N GLY A 15 5.88 3.62 -7.97
CA GLY A 15 7.27 4.03 -8.02
C GLY A 15 7.88 4.33 -6.66
N PRO A 16 7.27 5.20 -5.82
CA PRO A 16 7.76 5.47 -4.47
C PRO A 16 7.82 4.23 -3.58
N ALA A 17 6.78 3.39 -3.62
CA ALA A 17 6.71 2.16 -2.83
C ALA A 17 7.75 1.13 -3.28
N PHE A 18 7.96 1.01 -4.58
CA PHE A 18 8.97 0.12 -5.16
C PHE A 18 10.39 0.58 -4.80
N ALA A 19 10.66 1.88 -4.83
CA ALA A 19 11.93 2.43 -4.37
C ALA A 19 12.17 2.11 -2.88
N LEU A 20 11.17 2.33 -2.03
CA LEU A 20 11.23 1.97 -0.62
C LEU A 20 11.49 0.46 -0.43
N PHE A 21 10.78 -0.39 -1.17
CA PHE A 21 10.99 -1.84 -1.13
C PHE A 21 12.43 -2.22 -1.49
N LEU A 22 12.95 -1.72 -2.61
CA LEU A 22 14.30 -2.06 -3.08
C LEU A 22 15.38 -1.61 -2.08
N ILE A 23 15.24 -0.40 -1.53
CA ILE A 23 16.27 0.18 -0.65
C ILE A 23 16.23 -0.45 0.75
N THR A 24 15.04 -0.77 1.26
CA THR A 24 14.90 -1.10 2.69
C THR A 24 14.51 -2.55 2.98
N VAL A 25 13.94 -3.27 2.02
CA VAL A 25 13.39 -4.62 2.24
C VAL A 25 14.12 -5.68 1.43
N ALA A 26 14.36 -5.44 0.14
CA ALA A 26 14.81 -6.48 -0.80
C ALA A 26 16.15 -7.14 -0.43
N GLY A 27 17.04 -6.45 0.29
CA GLY A 27 18.34 -6.97 0.72
C GLY A 27 18.30 -7.90 1.94
N ASP A 28 17.16 -8.04 2.63
CA ASP A 28 17.04 -8.81 3.86
C ASP A 28 15.90 -9.85 3.75
N PRO A 29 16.21 -11.16 3.70
CA PRO A 29 15.20 -12.21 3.55
C PRO A 29 14.14 -12.19 4.65
N LEU A 30 14.50 -11.84 5.88
CA LEU A 30 13.55 -11.77 6.99
C LEU A 30 12.51 -10.68 6.78
N ARG A 31 12.93 -9.52 6.25
CA ARG A 31 12.00 -8.43 5.90
C ARG A 31 11.07 -8.82 4.75
N VAL A 32 11.57 -9.57 3.77
CA VAL A 32 10.73 -10.09 2.67
C VAL A 32 9.66 -11.05 3.22
N ILE A 33 10.01 -11.94 4.15
CA ILE A 33 9.05 -12.84 4.79
C ILE A 33 7.97 -12.06 5.55
N ILE A 34 8.36 -11.03 6.31
CA ILE A 34 7.42 -10.15 7.00
C ILE A 34 6.51 -9.42 6.01
N LEU A 35 7.05 -8.95 4.87
CA LEU A 35 6.26 -8.29 3.85
C LEU A 35 5.21 -9.24 3.25
N VAL A 36 5.59 -10.46 2.88
CA VAL A 36 4.67 -11.46 2.31
C VAL A 36 3.59 -11.86 3.32
N ALA A 37 3.97 -12.11 4.57
CA ALA A 37 3.01 -12.43 5.63
C ALA A 37 2.04 -11.28 5.89
N GLY A 38 2.51 -10.02 5.90
CA GLY A 38 1.64 -8.85 6.02
C GLY A 38 0.61 -8.74 4.90
N ALA A 39 1.03 -8.97 3.65
CA ALA A 39 0.12 -9.01 2.51
C ALA A 39 -0.97 -10.08 2.67
N PHE A 40 -0.63 -11.26 3.19
CA PHE A 40 -1.59 -12.31 3.50
C PHE A 40 -2.63 -11.85 4.55
N PHE A 41 -2.20 -11.22 5.64
CA PHE A 41 -3.13 -10.72 6.67
C PHE A 41 -4.09 -9.67 6.10
N TRP A 42 -3.61 -8.77 5.25
CA TRP A 42 -4.46 -7.79 4.59
C TRP A 42 -5.46 -8.46 3.65
N LEU A 43 -5.04 -9.44 2.84
CA LEU A 43 -5.92 -10.20 1.94
C LEU A 43 -7.04 -10.94 2.71
N VAL A 44 -6.73 -11.55 3.86
CA VAL A 44 -7.75 -12.20 4.70
C VAL A 44 -8.75 -11.18 5.22
N SER A 45 -8.30 -9.98 5.63
CA SER A 45 -9.22 -8.92 6.05
C SER A 45 -10.18 -8.49 4.93
N LEU A 46 -9.66 -8.37 3.71
CA LEU A 46 -10.46 -8.02 2.54
C LEU A 46 -11.45 -9.14 2.16
N LEU A 47 -11.01 -10.39 2.26
CA LEU A 47 -11.88 -11.55 2.04
C LEU A 47 -13.07 -11.53 3.00
N LEU A 48 -12.84 -11.31 4.29
CA LEU A 48 -13.91 -11.21 5.28
C LEU A 48 -14.83 -10.01 5.02
N ALA A 49 -14.28 -8.86 4.67
CA ALA A 49 -15.07 -7.69 4.28
C ALA A 49 -15.96 -8.00 3.06
N SER A 50 -15.44 -8.75 2.09
CA SER A 50 -16.17 -9.16 0.89
C SER A 50 -17.32 -10.14 1.21
N VAL A 51 -17.12 -11.04 2.16
CA VAL A 51 -18.18 -11.95 2.64
C VAL A 51 -19.29 -11.16 3.34
N VAL A 52 -18.94 -10.22 4.23
CA VAL A 52 -19.93 -9.34 4.88
C VAL A 52 -20.71 -8.55 3.84
N TRP A 53 -20.03 -7.95 2.87
CA TRP A 53 -20.67 -7.22 1.77
C TRP A 53 -21.61 -8.10 0.95
N PHE A 54 -21.18 -9.30 0.60
CA PHE A 54 -21.99 -10.27 -0.13
C PHE A 54 -23.30 -10.59 0.58
N ILE A 55 -23.24 -10.87 1.88
CA ILE A 55 -24.43 -11.14 2.71
C ILE A 55 -25.36 -9.92 2.73
N LEU A 56 -24.82 -8.73 2.97
CA LEU A 56 -25.61 -7.49 3.05
C LEU A 56 -26.37 -7.21 1.74
N VAL A 57 -25.70 -7.35 0.59
CA VAL A 57 -26.32 -7.11 -0.72
C VAL A 57 -27.40 -8.15 -1.05
N HIS A 58 -27.25 -9.39 -0.57
CA HIS A 58 -28.26 -10.44 -0.80
C HIS A 58 -29.51 -10.32 0.07
N VAL A 59 -29.37 -9.70 1.25
CA VAL A 59 -30.48 -9.52 2.20
C VAL A 59 -31.26 -8.24 1.93
N THR A 60 -30.70 -7.28 1.18
CA THR A 60 -31.28 -5.97 0.95
C THR A 60 -31.87 -5.83 -0.46
N ASP A 61 -32.90 -4.99 -0.59
CA ASP A 61 -33.53 -4.70 -1.89
C ASP A 61 -32.56 -3.90 -2.79
N PRO A 62 -32.20 -4.42 -3.97
CA PRO A 62 -31.29 -3.76 -4.90
C PRO A 62 -31.90 -2.55 -5.60
N SER A 63 -33.22 -2.34 -5.52
CA SER A 63 -33.93 -1.24 -6.19
C SER A 63 -33.87 0.08 -5.41
N ASP A 64 -33.62 0.06 -4.09
CA ASP A 64 -33.51 1.24 -3.25
C ASP A 64 -32.11 1.86 -3.32
N ALA A 65 -31.96 2.90 -4.12
CA ALA A 65 -30.68 3.60 -4.31
C ALA A 65 -30.13 4.24 -3.02
N ARG A 66 -31.00 4.70 -2.09
CA ARG A 66 -30.57 5.29 -0.82
C ARG A 66 -30.00 4.22 0.11
N LEU A 67 -30.69 3.08 0.19
CA LEU A 67 -30.23 1.94 0.96
C LEU A 67 -28.89 1.42 0.43
N GLN A 68 -28.76 1.28 -0.88
CA GLN A 68 -27.50 0.84 -1.51
C GLN A 68 -26.35 1.79 -1.25
N TYR A 69 -26.57 3.10 -1.27
CA TYR A 69 -25.53 4.08 -0.91
C TYR A 69 -25.16 4.02 0.58
N GLY A 70 -26.13 3.86 1.47
CA GLY A 70 -25.89 3.67 2.91
C GLY A 70 -25.09 2.40 3.20
N LEU A 71 -25.43 1.27 2.53
CA LEU A 71 -24.69 0.01 2.63
C LEU A 71 -23.24 0.15 2.14
N LEU A 72 -23.01 0.93 1.09
CA LEU A 72 -21.69 1.20 0.57
C LEU A 72 -20.78 1.88 1.62
N ILE A 73 -21.30 2.93 2.28
CA ILE A 73 -20.58 3.62 3.37
C ILE A 73 -20.34 2.66 4.53
N PHE A 74 -21.35 1.89 4.92
CA PHE A 74 -21.23 0.90 5.98
C PHE A 74 -20.20 -0.18 5.64
N GLY A 75 -20.24 -0.72 4.42
CA GLY A 75 -19.28 -1.72 3.93
C GLY A 75 -17.85 -1.21 3.94
N ALA A 76 -17.63 0.05 3.54
CA ALA A 76 -16.30 0.68 3.61
C ALA A 76 -15.82 0.82 5.05
N ALA A 77 -16.70 1.25 5.97
CA ALA A 77 -16.35 1.35 7.39
C ALA A 77 -16.01 -0.01 8.01
N VAL A 78 -16.79 -1.05 7.72
CA VAL A 78 -16.52 -2.43 8.17
C VAL A 78 -15.19 -2.93 7.60
N SER A 79 -14.91 -2.67 6.31
CA SER A 79 -13.65 -3.04 5.68
C SER A 79 -12.46 -2.42 6.38
N VAL A 80 -12.50 -1.12 6.69
CA VAL A 80 -11.44 -0.43 7.42
C VAL A 80 -11.26 -1.02 8.83
N LEU A 81 -12.34 -1.26 9.56
CA LEU A 81 -12.26 -1.84 10.90
C LEU A 81 -11.66 -3.24 10.88
N LEU A 82 -12.02 -4.07 9.90
CA LEU A 82 -11.42 -5.38 9.71
C LEU A 82 -9.92 -5.28 9.38
N GLN A 83 -9.52 -4.36 8.50
CA GLN A 83 -8.11 -4.14 8.19
C GLN A 83 -7.30 -3.75 9.44
N GLU A 84 -7.82 -2.87 10.30
CA GLU A 84 -7.14 -2.48 11.54
C GLU A 84 -7.13 -3.61 12.58
N MET A 85 -8.19 -4.43 12.64
CA MET A 85 -8.22 -5.63 13.47
C MET A 85 -7.16 -6.65 13.03
N PHE A 86 -7.03 -6.89 11.73
CA PHE A 86 -6.00 -7.79 11.18
C PHE A 86 -4.59 -7.19 11.31
N ARG A 87 -4.43 -5.88 11.25
CA ARG A 87 -3.17 -5.21 11.59
C ARG A 87 -2.78 -5.46 13.04
N PHE A 88 -3.74 -5.41 13.97
CA PHE A 88 -3.51 -5.75 15.38
C PHE A 88 -3.15 -7.23 15.57
N ALA A 89 -3.86 -8.14 14.90
CA ALA A 89 -3.54 -9.56 14.92
C ALA A 89 -2.13 -9.83 14.39
N TYR A 90 -1.76 -9.18 13.31
CA TYR A 90 -0.43 -9.27 12.72
C TYR A 90 0.66 -8.71 13.64
N TYR A 91 0.41 -7.57 14.31
CA TYR A 91 1.31 -7.05 15.34
C TYR A 91 1.55 -8.08 16.44
N LYS A 92 0.49 -8.73 16.94
CA LYS A 92 0.60 -9.78 17.98
C LYS A 92 1.43 -10.97 17.51
N LEU A 93 1.23 -11.39 16.26
CA LEU A 93 2.01 -12.48 15.67
C LEU A 93 3.49 -12.11 15.56
N LEU A 94 3.80 -10.93 15.04
CA LEU A 94 5.17 -10.45 14.90
C LEU A 94 5.87 -10.29 16.25
N LYS A 95 5.18 -9.79 17.27
CA LYS A 95 5.72 -9.69 18.62
C LYS A 95 6.08 -11.06 19.20
N LYS A 96 5.19 -12.05 19.03
CA LYS A 96 5.48 -13.42 19.45
C LYS A 96 6.64 -14.05 18.68
N ALA A 97 6.74 -13.75 17.36
CA ALA A 97 7.87 -14.18 16.55
C ALA A 97 9.19 -13.54 17.00
N ASP A 98 9.16 -12.24 17.35
CA ASP A 98 10.30 -11.50 17.90
C ASP A 98 10.84 -12.12 19.20
N GLU A 99 9.93 -12.43 20.14
CA GLU A 99 10.26 -13.12 21.38
C GLU A 99 10.88 -14.51 21.12
N GLY A 100 10.33 -15.26 20.15
CA GLY A 100 10.86 -16.56 19.72
C GLY A 100 12.26 -16.45 19.09
N LEU A 101 12.48 -15.49 18.20
CA LEU A 101 13.77 -15.25 17.55
C LEU A 101 14.83 -14.81 18.58
N ALA A 102 14.45 -13.98 19.55
CA ALA A 102 15.35 -13.57 20.61
C ALA A 102 15.77 -14.75 21.51
N SER A 103 14.85 -15.69 21.77
CA SER A 103 15.16 -16.89 22.58
C SER A 103 16.09 -17.91 21.88
N LEU A 104 16.14 -17.88 20.54
CA LEU A 104 17.02 -18.74 19.73
C LEU A 104 18.39 -18.10 19.45
N SER A 105 18.51 -16.80 19.64
CA SER A 105 19.77 -16.07 19.43
C SER A 105 20.72 -16.25 20.61
N GLU A 106 22.00 -16.49 20.33
CA GLU A 106 23.05 -16.60 21.37
C GLU A 106 23.19 -15.32 22.20
N ASP A 107 22.90 -14.16 21.59
CA ASP A 107 22.97 -12.86 22.25
C ASP A 107 21.66 -12.48 22.97
N GLY A 108 20.62 -13.31 22.94
CA GLY A 108 19.30 -13.01 23.49
C GLY A 108 18.59 -11.82 22.83
N ARG A 109 19.01 -11.44 21.63
CA ARG A 109 18.45 -10.29 20.89
C ARG A 109 17.83 -10.75 19.58
N SER A 110 16.71 -10.14 19.24
CA SER A 110 16.10 -10.35 17.92
C SER A 110 16.95 -9.70 16.82
N PRO A 111 17.12 -10.37 15.64
CA PRO A 111 17.88 -9.84 14.49
C PRO A 111 17.19 -8.63 13.84
N ILE A 112 15.93 -8.37 14.14
CA ILE A 112 15.15 -7.26 13.57
C ILE A 112 14.46 -6.47 14.68
N SER A 113 14.48 -5.14 14.58
CA SER A 113 13.80 -4.30 15.57
C SER A 113 12.29 -4.21 15.32
N ILE A 114 11.49 -4.03 16.37
CA ILE A 114 10.04 -3.84 16.27
C ILE A 114 9.65 -2.67 15.35
N ARG A 115 10.49 -1.62 15.28
CA ARG A 115 10.28 -0.47 14.39
C ARG A 115 10.44 -0.86 12.92
N GLN A 116 11.41 -1.71 12.61
CA GLN A 116 11.60 -2.23 11.26
C GLN A 116 10.45 -3.16 10.86
N MET A 117 10.01 -4.03 11.79
CA MET A 117 8.82 -4.86 11.58
C MET A 117 7.56 -4.01 11.32
N ALA A 118 7.37 -2.94 12.10
CA ALA A 118 6.26 -2.00 11.94
C ALA A 118 6.26 -1.34 10.55
N TYR A 119 7.43 -0.87 10.11
CA TYR A 119 7.61 -0.26 8.80
C TYR A 119 7.32 -1.24 7.66
N VAL A 120 7.93 -2.43 7.69
CA VAL A 120 7.75 -3.45 6.65
C VAL A 120 6.31 -3.96 6.60
N SER A 121 5.67 -4.14 7.76
CA SER A 121 4.26 -4.50 7.86
C SER A 121 3.36 -3.42 7.25
N GLY A 122 3.59 -2.15 7.57
CA GLY A 122 2.84 -1.04 6.99
C GLY A 122 3.02 -0.93 5.48
N LEU A 123 4.25 -1.07 4.99
CA LEU A 123 4.56 -1.07 3.56
C LEU A 123 3.87 -2.23 2.83
N SER A 124 3.84 -3.42 3.46
CA SER A 124 3.14 -4.59 2.94
C SER A 124 1.65 -4.34 2.76
N PHE A 125 0.98 -3.84 3.82
CA PHE A 125 -0.44 -3.47 3.78
C PHE A 125 -0.70 -2.42 2.69
N GLY A 126 0.20 -1.43 2.56
CA GLY A 126 0.08 -0.38 1.55
C GLY A 126 0.20 -0.91 0.13
N ILE A 127 1.23 -1.68 -0.17
CA ILE A 127 1.45 -2.21 -1.52
C ILE A 127 0.27 -3.07 -1.96
N ILE A 128 -0.18 -4.01 -1.13
CA ILE A 128 -1.27 -4.91 -1.50
C ILE A 128 -2.59 -4.15 -1.64
N SER A 129 -2.88 -3.20 -0.75
CA SER A 129 -4.03 -2.31 -0.85
C SER A 129 -3.99 -1.51 -2.14
N GLY A 130 -2.84 -0.91 -2.48
CA GLY A 130 -2.66 -0.16 -3.72
C GLY A 130 -2.85 -1.02 -4.98
N VAL A 131 -2.37 -2.27 -4.98
CA VAL A 131 -2.58 -3.20 -6.10
C VAL A 131 -4.07 -3.43 -6.33
N PHE A 132 -4.82 -3.73 -5.27
CA PHE A 132 -6.27 -3.97 -5.40
C PHE A 132 -7.05 -2.70 -5.75
N SER A 133 -6.62 -1.51 -5.28
CA SER A 133 -7.26 -0.24 -5.62
C SER A 133 -7.18 0.09 -7.11
N VAL A 134 -6.05 -0.16 -7.74
CA VAL A 134 -5.77 0.42 -9.05
C VAL A 134 -5.72 -0.60 -10.19
N ILE A 135 -5.63 -1.91 -9.89
CA ILE A 135 -5.44 -2.94 -10.93
C ILE A 135 -6.54 -2.93 -11.99
N ASN A 136 -7.79 -2.75 -11.59
CA ASN A 136 -8.91 -2.71 -12.53
C ASN A 136 -8.92 -1.42 -13.34
N ILE A 137 -8.60 -0.29 -12.70
CA ILE A 137 -8.47 1.02 -13.37
C ILE A 137 -7.38 0.98 -14.43
N LEU A 138 -6.23 0.37 -14.10
CA LEU A 138 -5.13 0.23 -15.04
C LEU A 138 -5.46 -0.75 -16.17
N ALA A 139 -6.21 -1.82 -15.90
CA ALA A 139 -6.70 -2.73 -16.93
C ALA A 139 -7.64 -2.01 -17.92
N ASP A 140 -8.51 -1.13 -17.44
CA ASP A 140 -9.39 -0.31 -18.28
C ASP A 140 -8.61 0.67 -19.17
N ALA A 141 -7.43 1.12 -18.73
CA ALA A 141 -6.55 1.97 -19.55
C ALA A 141 -5.97 1.27 -20.78
N LEU A 142 -5.82 -0.06 -20.73
CA LEU A 142 -5.33 -0.89 -21.85
C LEU A 142 -6.47 -1.39 -22.76
N GLY A 143 -7.67 -1.51 -22.22
CA GLY A 143 -8.82 -2.06 -22.94
C GLY A 143 -9.45 -1.09 -23.95
N PRO A 144 -10.37 -1.57 -24.81
CA PRO A 144 -11.17 -0.73 -25.69
C PRO A 144 -12.21 0.10 -24.91
N GLY A 145 -12.17 0.04 -23.58
CA GLY A 145 -13.15 0.65 -22.70
C GLY A 145 -13.17 2.18 -22.79
N VAL A 146 -14.37 2.70 -22.93
CA VAL A 146 -14.65 4.10 -22.64
C VAL A 146 -14.68 4.23 -21.13
N VAL A 147 -13.85 5.08 -20.56
CA VAL A 147 -13.86 5.38 -19.14
C VAL A 147 -15.20 6.05 -18.82
N GLY A 148 -16.05 5.30 -18.10
CA GLY A 148 -17.43 5.69 -17.84
C GLY A 148 -18.34 5.77 -19.07
N ILE A 149 -19.62 5.44 -18.89
CA ILE A 149 -20.63 5.49 -19.98
C ILE A 149 -20.89 6.92 -20.47
N HIS A 150 -20.49 7.92 -19.72
CA HIS A 150 -20.70 9.35 -20.01
C HIS A 150 -19.39 10.15 -20.16
N GLY A 151 -18.23 9.47 -20.24
CA GLY A 151 -16.92 10.11 -20.28
C GLY A 151 -16.52 10.64 -18.91
N ASP A 152 -15.67 9.89 -18.19
CA ASP A 152 -15.02 10.42 -17.00
C ASP A 152 -14.00 11.51 -17.38
N SER A 153 -13.60 12.29 -16.38
CA SER A 153 -12.55 13.30 -16.55
C SER A 153 -11.30 12.68 -17.21
N PRO A 154 -10.63 13.39 -18.14
CA PRO A 154 -9.37 12.95 -18.73
C PRO A 154 -8.27 12.69 -17.67
N TYR A 155 -8.46 13.23 -16.47
CA TYR A 155 -7.54 13.08 -15.33
C TYR A 155 -7.84 11.87 -14.44
N TYR A 156 -8.89 11.08 -14.71
CA TYR A 156 -9.32 9.95 -13.89
C TYR A 156 -8.18 8.98 -13.54
N PHE A 157 -7.43 8.52 -14.55
CA PHE A 157 -6.31 7.59 -14.34
C PHE A 157 -5.18 8.21 -13.52
N LEU A 158 -4.84 9.46 -13.83
CA LEU A 158 -3.75 10.16 -13.15
C LEU A 158 -4.10 10.43 -11.68
N THR A 159 -5.32 10.88 -11.41
CA THR A 159 -5.80 11.14 -10.04
C THR A 159 -5.86 9.87 -9.22
N SER A 160 -6.35 8.77 -9.83
CA SER A 160 -6.38 7.45 -9.20
C SER A 160 -4.97 6.94 -8.87
N ALA A 161 -3.99 7.18 -9.75
CA ALA A 161 -2.60 6.82 -9.49
C ALA A 161 -1.99 7.62 -8.33
N PHE A 162 -2.22 8.92 -8.25
CA PHE A 162 -1.78 9.76 -7.11
C PHE A 162 -2.46 9.35 -5.82
N LEU A 163 -3.76 9.08 -5.86
CA LEU A 163 -4.51 8.62 -4.68
C LEU A 163 -3.96 7.29 -4.17
N THR A 164 -3.68 6.35 -5.07
CA THR A 164 -3.08 5.06 -4.73
C THR A 164 -1.70 5.23 -4.09
N ALA A 165 -0.84 6.09 -4.63
CA ALA A 165 0.46 6.40 -4.03
C ALA A 165 0.30 6.95 -2.60
N ALA A 166 -0.66 7.85 -2.37
CA ALA A 166 -0.96 8.39 -1.04
C ALA A 166 -1.44 7.30 -0.07
N ILE A 167 -2.32 6.39 -0.51
CA ILE A 167 -2.84 5.28 0.30
C ILE A 167 -1.71 4.33 0.70
N ILE A 168 -0.80 3.98 -0.22
CA ILE A 168 0.36 3.13 0.08
C ILE A 168 1.23 3.76 1.17
N LEU A 169 1.53 5.05 1.04
CA LEU A 169 2.31 5.77 2.04
C LEU A 169 1.59 5.86 3.38
N LEU A 170 0.27 6.14 3.37
CA LEU A 170 -0.55 6.17 4.58
C LEU A 170 -0.53 4.85 5.33
N HIS A 171 -0.73 3.71 4.66
CA HIS A 171 -0.65 2.41 5.31
C HIS A 171 0.73 2.15 5.93
N THR A 172 1.81 2.62 5.27
CA THR A 172 3.17 2.54 5.80
C THR A 172 3.30 3.36 7.08
N PHE A 173 2.83 4.59 7.08
CA PHE A 173 2.88 5.49 8.24
C PHE A 173 1.98 5.02 9.38
N TRP A 174 0.74 4.58 9.07
CA TRP A 174 -0.15 3.98 10.06
C TRP A 174 0.48 2.74 10.69
N GLY A 175 1.17 1.89 9.93
CA GLY A 175 1.88 0.74 10.47
C GLY A 175 2.88 1.14 11.56
N VAL A 176 3.73 2.13 11.30
CA VAL A 176 4.74 2.64 12.26
C VAL A 176 4.09 3.20 13.52
N VAL A 177 3.08 4.08 13.36
CA VAL A 177 2.38 4.72 14.48
C VAL A 177 1.57 3.72 15.29
N PHE A 178 0.90 2.77 14.61
CA PHE A 178 0.07 1.73 15.24
C PHE A 178 0.89 0.80 16.13
N PHE A 179 2.03 0.30 15.65
CA PHE A 179 2.89 -0.58 16.42
C PHE A 179 3.47 0.12 17.64
N ASP A 180 3.95 1.38 17.50
CA ASP A 180 4.43 2.17 18.64
C ASP A 180 3.30 2.40 19.68
N ALA A 181 2.09 2.68 19.20
CA ALA A 181 0.93 2.84 20.07
C ALA A 181 0.58 1.56 20.84
N CYS A 182 0.68 0.40 20.18
CA CYS A 182 0.47 -0.91 20.82
C CYS A 182 1.57 -1.19 21.87
N GLU A 183 2.84 -0.94 21.58
CA GLU A 183 3.95 -1.15 22.51
C GLU A 183 3.83 -0.25 23.75
N ARG A 184 3.47 1.02 23.54
CA ARG A 184 3.33 2.00 24.63
C ARG A 184 1.97 2.01 25.30
N ARG A 185 1.02 1.13 24.86
CA ARG A 185 -0.37 1.08 25.33
C ARG A 185 -1.12 2.42 25.23
N ARG A 186 -0.85 3.19 24.15
CA ARG A 186 -1.48 4.49 23.91
C ARG A 186 -2.75 4.32 23.07
N TYR A 187 -3.86 3.97 23.72
CA TYR A 187 -5.14 3.68 23.03
C TYR A 187 -5.69 4.86 22.23
N TRP A 188 -5.48 6.09 22.68
CA TRP A 188 -5.92 7.26 21.94
C TRP A 188 -5.21 7.39 20.58
N THR A 189 -3.93 7.03 20.49
CA THR A 189 -3.17 7.01 19.23
C THR A 189 -3.72 5.93 18.29
N LEU A 190 -4.12 4.77 18.80
CA LEU A 190 -4.80 3.74 18.00
C LEU A 190 -6.12 4.29 17.43
N GLY A 191 -6.90 4.99 18.28
CA GLY A 191 -8.13 5.65 17.84
C GLY A 191 -7.90 6.68 16.75
N LEU A 192 -6.79 7.44 16.80
CA LEU A 192 -6.43 8.39 15.74
C LEU A 192 -6.00 7.69 14.43
N VAL A 193 -5.30 6.58 14.50
CA VAL A 193 -4.97 5.79 13.29
C VAL A 193 -6.25 5.28 12.64
N VAL A 194 -7.13 4.63 13.40
CA VAL A 194 -8.42 4.14 12.90
C VAL A 194 -9.27 5.30 12.36
N GLY A 195 -9.36 6.41 13.10
CA GLY A 195 -10.12 7.59 12.69
C GLY A 195 -9.58 8.24 11.40
N SER A 196 -8.25 8.36 11.27
CA SER A 196 -7.64 8.88 10.05
C SER A 196 -7.81 7.95 8.85
N HIS A 197 -7.82 6.62 9.08
CA HIS A 197 -8.11 5.65 8.04
C HIS A 197 -9.57 5.75 7.58
N LEU A 198 -10.52 5.81 8.52
CA LEU A 198 -11.95 6.03 8.20
C LEU A 198 -12.17 7.37 7.49
N LEU A 199 -11.51 8.44 7.93
CA LEU A 199 -11.57 9.75 7.28
C LEU A 199 -11.06 9.68 5.83
N THR A 200 -9.89 9.09 5.61
CA THR A 200 -9.31 8.94 4.27
C THR A 200 -10.23 8.13 3.36
N SER A 201 -10.77 7.01 3.86
CA SER A 201 -11.75 6.20 3.12
C SER A 201 -13.04 6.97 2.85
N GLY A 202 -13.52 7.77 3.81
CA GLY A 202 -14.68 8.65 3.63
C GLY A 202 -14.47 9.74 2.58
N LEU A 203 -13.28 10.34 2.53
CA LEU A 203 -12.92 11.36 1.54
C LEU A 203 -12.93 10.82 0.10
N THR A 204 -12.70 9.52 -0.12
CA THR A 204 -12.79 8.93 -1.46
C THR A 204 -14.21 8.93 -2.02
N PHE A 205 -15.25 9.04 -1.17
CA PHE A 205 -16.64 9.19 -1.63
C PHE A 205 -16.94 10.56 -2.26
N LEU A 206 -16.06 11.56 -2.08
CA LEU A 206 -16.17 12.85 -2.73
C LEU A 206 -15.82 12.82 -4.23
N ASN A 207 -15.26 11.73 -4.74
CA ASN A 207 -15.06 11.57 -6.17
C ASN A 207 -16.42 11.59 -6.90
N PRO A 208 -16.60 12.36 -7.98
CA PRO A 208 -15.60 12.82 -8.95
C PRO A 208 -14.94 14.18 -8.68
N TRP A 209 -15.14 14.81 -7.54
CA TRP A 209 -14.50 16.08 -7.19
C TRP A 209 -13.08 15.81 -6.68
N TYR A 210 -12.18 15.52 -7.60
CA TYR A 210 -10.83 15.05 -7.32
C TYR A 210 -10.02 16.01 -6.45
N GLU A 211 -10.17 17.32 -6.63
CA GLU A 211 -9.48 18.32 -5.81
C GLU A 211 -9.94 18.28 -4.35
N ALA A 212 -11.24 18.09 -4.14
CA ALA A 212 -11.84 18.00 -2.80
C ALA A 212 -11.44 16.72 -2.06
N SER A 213 -11.09 15.65 -2.77
CA SER A 213 -10.63 14.40 -2.16
C SER A 213 -9.10 14.34 -2.02
N LEU A 214 -8.36 14.71 -3.06
CA LEU A 214 -6.91 14.53 -3.13
C LEU A 214 -6.15 15.45 -2.16
N LEU A 215 -6.50 16.73 -2.11
CA LEU A 215 -5.82 17.70 -1.24
C LEU A 215 -5.89 17.32 0.25
N PRO A 216 -7.07 17.04 0.85
CA PRO A 216 -7.11 16.64 2.26
C PRO A 216 -6.46 15.29 2.51
N ILE A 217 -6.51 14.33 1.57
CA ILE A 217 -5.82 13.04 1.71
C ILE A 217 -4.31 13.26 1.77
N TYR A 218 -3.74 14.10 0.91
CA TYR A 218 -2.31 14.44 0.97
C TYR A 218 -1.94 15.21 2.23
N ALA A 219 -2.80 16.09 2.75
CA ALA A 219 -2.59 16.76 4.03
C ALA A 219 -2.52 15.75 5.18
N VAL A 220 -3.43 14.76 5.22
CA VAL A 220 -3.38 13.64 6.17
C VAL A 220 -2.11 12.81 5.98
N THR A 221 -1.73 12.53 4.73
CA THR A 221 -0.51 11.75 4.42
C THR A 221 0.74 12.41 4.95
N VAL A 222 0.91 13.73 4.72
CA VAL A 222 2.06 14.49 5.22
C VAL A 222 2.05 14.54 6.75
N SER A 223 0.91 14.78 7.37
CA SER A 223 0.76 14.84 8.83
C SER A 223 1.12 13.49 9.47
N MET A 224 0.60 12.38 8.94
CA MET A 224 0.91 11.04 9.41
C MET A 224 2.36 10.64 9.13
N GLY A 225 2.93 11.09 8.00
CA GLY A 225 4.34 10.90 7.68
C GLY A 225 5.28 11.57 8.67
N LEU A 226 5.01 12.82 9.02
CA LEU A 226 5.76 13.55 10.05
C LEU A 226 5.66 12.87 11.41
N TRP A 227 4.46 12.42 11.78
CA TRP A 227 4.27 11.69 13.04
C TRP A 227 5.01 10.36 13.04
N ALA A 228 4.90 9.56 11.98
CA ALA A 228 5.63 8.30 11.84
C ALA A 228 7.15 8.51 11.89
N PHE A 229 7.65 9.57 11.26
CA PHE A 229 9.06 9.92 11.30
C PHE A 229 9.54 10.22 12.73
N ILE A 230 8.81 11.04 13.51
CA ILE A 230 9.13 11.34 14.90
C ILE A 230 9.05 10.07 15.74
N THR A 231 8.03 9.23 15.54
CA THR A 231 7.84 7.97 16.26
C THR A 231 8.97 6.98 15.99
N ALA A 232 9.47 6.93 14.75
CA ALA A 232 10.62 6.10 14.38
C ALA A 232 11.95 6.58 14.99
N GLY A 233 11.96 7.75 15.66
CA GLY A 233 13.14 8.34 16.30
C GLY A 233 13.83 9.40 15.44
N GLY A 234 13.16 9.84 14.37
CA GLY A 234 13.62 10.95 13.55
C GLY A 234 13.63 12.27 14.32
N SER A 235 14.63 13.12 14.06
CA SER A 235 14.72 14.46 14.62
C SER A 235 14.35 15.50 13.58
N LEU A 236 13.44 16.41 13.90
CA LEU A 236 13.09 17.53 13.01
C LEU A 236 14.29 18.40 12.65
N ARG A 237 15.28 18.50 13.54
CA ARG A 237 16.56 19.17 13.25
C ARG A 237 17.34 18.46 12.13
N SER A 238 17.23 17.14 12.02
CA SER A 238 17.88 16.36 10.96
C SER A 238 17.21 16.63 9.62
N ILE A 239 15.88 16.72 9.57
CA ILE A 239 15.14 17.10 8.35
C ILE A 239 15.54 18.52 7.92
N GLN A 240 15.56 19.46 8.86
CA GLN A 240 15.90 20.85 8.57
C GLN A 240 17.33 20.98 8.00
N ARG A 241 18.30 20.22 8.53
CA ARG A 241 19.66 20.15 7.97
C ARG A 241 19.64 19.56 6.55
N SER A 242 18.98 18.42 6.33
CA SER A 242 18.91 17.79 5.02
C SER A 242 18.26 18.71 3.97
N LEU A 243 17.18 19.43 4.34
CA LEU A 243 16.54 20.41 3.46
C LEU A 243 17.47 21.60 3.18
N SER A 244 18.19 22.11 4.18
CA SER A 244 19.18 23.19 4.00
C SER A 244 20.29 22.75 3.06
N TYR A 245 20.81 21.52 3.18
CA TYR A 245 21.81 20.98 2.24
C TYR A 245 21.24 20.83 0.82
N ALA A 246 20.03 20.29 0.68
CA ALA A 246 19.38 20.14 -0.64
C ALA A 246 19.14 21.52 -1.30
N MET A 247 18.68 22.51 -0.56
CA MET A 247 18.51 23.88 -1.07
C MET A 247 19.85 24.54 -1.40
N SER A 248 20.91 24.31 -0.62
CA SER A 248 22.25 24.82 -0.92
C SER A 248 22.84 24.16 -2.17
N CYS A 249 22.63 22.85 -2.38
CA CYS A 249 23.07 22.16 -3.59
C CYS A 249 22.30 22.61 -4.84
N SER A 250 21.02 22.95 -4.73
CA SER A 250 20.24 23.47 -5.88
C SER A 250 20.54 24.93 -6.18
N ALA A 251 21.04 25.72 -5.23
CA ALA A 251 21.47 27.11 -5.44
C ALA A 251 22.88 27.22 -6.06
N PHE A 252 23.71 26.18 -5.95
CA PHE A 252 25.03 26.08 -6.58
C PHE A 252 24.97 25.13 -7.79
N GLY A 253 24.41 25.61 -8.88
CA GLY A 253 24.47 24.90 -10.15
C GLY A 253 25.88 24.93 -10.74
N SER A 254 26.71 23.92 -10.42
CA SER A 254 27.80 23.37 -11.24
C SER A 254 28.47 22.20 -10.52
N PRO A 255 28.71 21.06 -11.18
CA PRO A 255 29.46 19.96 -10.59
C PRO A 255 30.97 20.27 -10.67
N THR A 256 31.50 20.90 -9.65
CA THR A 256 32.95 20.88 -9.44
C THR A 256 33.27 19.57 -8.76
N ILE A 257 33.98 18.72 -9.48
CA ILE A 257 34.55 17.46 -9.00
C ILE A 257 35.38 17.76 -7.75
N LEU A 258 34.85 17.51 -6.57
CA LEU A 258 35.63 17.57 -5.33
C LEU A 258 36.50 16.32 -5.27
N SER A 259 37.80 16.53 -5.46
CA SER A 259 38.87 15.59 -5.19
C SER A 259 38.75 15.06 -3.75
N VAL A 260 38.54 13.73 -3.65
CA VAL A 260 38.63 12.99 -2.38
C VAL A 260 40.07 13.11 -1.84
N PRO A 261 40.28 13.54 -0.61
CA PRO A 261 41.63 13.50 -0.02
C PRO A 261 42.06 12.03 0.19
N PRO A 262 43.33 11.69 -0.03
CA PRO A 262 43.81 10.33 0.11
C PRO A 262 43.78 9.89 1.58
N CYS A 263 43.21 8.72 1.86
CA CYS A 263 43.29 8.05 3.14
C CYS A 263 44.74 7.76 3.51
N SER A 264 45.16 8.23 4.68
CA SER A 264 46.41 7.89 5.31
C SER A 264 46.47 6.41 5.69
N PRO A 265 47.57 5.69 5.41
CA PRO A 265 47.68 4.26 5.66
C PRO A 265 48.33 4.01 7.04
N ASP A 266 47.53 4.09 8.12
CA ASP A 266 48.01 3.59 9.44
C ASP A 266 46.83 3.12 10.29
N ASN A 267 46.36 1.86 10.04
CA ASN A 267 45.89 0.97 11.09
C ASN A 267 45.74 -0.48 10.58
N PRO A 268 46.58 -1.42 10.99
CA PRO A 268 46.49 -2.81 10.57
C PRO A 268 45.68 -3.65 11.55
N ARG A 269 44.42 -3.89 11.27
CA ARG A 269 43.66 -5.05 11.79
C ARG A 269 42.26 -5.07 11.16
N HIS A 270 42.11 -5.85 10.08
CA HIS A 270 41.01 -6.80 9.89
C HIS A 270 41.15 -7.46 8.50
N ARG A 271 41.46 -8.73 8.56
CA ARG A 271 41.52 -9.62 7.40
C ARG A 271 40.13 -9.87 6.85
N VAL A 272 39.90 -9.55 5.59
CA VAL A 272 38.65 -9.89 4.86
C VAL A 272 39.02 -11.03 3.90
N LEU A 273 38.31 -12.14 4.01
CA LEU A 273 38.32 -13.26 3.05
C LEU A 273 37.40 -12.93 1.87
N PRO A 274 37.73 -13.30 0.64
CA PRO A 274 36.91 -13.04 -0.52
C PRO A 274 35.83 -14.13 -0.70
N THR A 275 34.58 -13.75 -0.87
CA THR A 275 33.52 -14.67 -1.30
C THR A 275 33.15 -14.42 -2.75
N THR A 276 33.16 -15.48 -3.49
CA THR A 276 32.90 -15.67 -4.92
C THR A 276 31.50 -15.24 -5.35
N GLN A 277 31.44 -14.47 -6.43
CA GLN A 277 30.22 -14.22 -7.21
C GLN A 277 29.85 -15.44 -8.05
N SER A 278 28.62 -15.87 -7.99
CA SER A 278 27.99 -16.71 -8.99
C SER A 278 26.83 -16.00 -9.68
N HIS A 279 27.00 -15.73 -10.96
CA HIS A 279 25.98 -15.24 -11.88
C HIS A 279 25.06 -16.38 -12.31
N THR A 280 23.75 -16.24 -12.16
CA THR A 280 22.76 -17.07 -12.84
C THR A 280 21.82 -16.21 -13.66
N CYS A 281 21.89 -16.42 -14.99
CA CYS A 281 20.95 -15.90 -15.99
C CYS A 281 19.65 -16.70 -15.96
N TRP A 282 18.50 -16.03 -16.01
CA TRP A 282 17.20 -16.65 -16.30
C TRP A 282 16.72 -16.24 -17.69
N ALA A 283 16.46 -17.24 -18.50
CA ALA A 283 15.90 -17.08 -19.85
C ALA A 283 14.37 -17.03 -19.79
N LEU A 284 13.76 -16.09 -20.54
CA LEU A 284 12.32 -16.00 -20.77
C LEU A 284 11.90 -17.06 -21.80
N GLY A 285 10.93 -17.90 -21.41
CA GLY A 285 10.22 -18.79 -22.31
C GLY A 285 8.84 -18.21 -22.63
N THR A 286 8.57 -17.99 -23.90
CA THR A 286 7.26 -17.60 -24.45
C THR A 286 6.43 -18.84 -24.73
N ALA A 287 5.15 -18.87 -24.30
CA ALA A 287 4.16 -19.80 -24.81
C ALA A 287 2.84 -19.05 -25.04
N GLY A 288 2.41 -19.00 -26.28
CA GLY A 288 1.10 -18.51 -26.71
C GLY A 288 0.03 -19.60 -26.57
N GLY A 289 -1.20 -19.19 -26.36
CA GLY A 289 -2.38 -20.05 -26.37
C GLY A 289 -3.66 -19.25 -26.58
N THR A 290 -4.20 -19.30 -27.79
CA THR A 290 -5.48 -18.75 -28.22
C THR A 290 -6.61 -19.67 -27.76
N GLY A 291 -7.66 -19.12 -27.16
CA GLY A 291 -8.89 -19.85 -26.82
C GLY A 291 -10.08 -18.91 -26.68
N ASP A 292 -10.86 -18.83 -27.75
CA ASP A 292 -12.11 -18.08 -27.87
C ASP A 292 -13.25 -18.88 -27.22
N SER A 293 -13.93 -18.32 -26.22
CA SER A 293 -15.22 -18.80 -25.76
C SER A 293 -16.14 -17.68 -25.28
N LYS A 294 -17.08 -17.32 -26.14
CA LYS A 294 -18.19 -16.42 -25.84
C LYS A 294 -19.11 -17.06 -24.80
N MET A 295 -19.18 -16.48 -23.61
CA MET A 295 -20.25 -16.79 -22.64
C MET A 295 -21.14 -15.56 -22.43
N ARG A 296 -22.46 -15.78 -22.72
CA ARG A 296 -23.50 -14.78 -22.49
C ARG A 296 -23.64 -14.48 -20.99
N VAL A 297 -23.34 -13.26 -20.59
CA VAL A 297 -23.56 -12.78 -19.23
C VAL A 297 -24.97 -12.18 -19.16
N GLY A 298 -25.80 -12.76 -18.28
CA GLY A 298 -27.10 -12.21 -17.93
C GLY A 298 -26.95 -10.79 -17.34
N SER A 299 -27.89 -9.90 -17.72
CA SER A 299 -27.90 -8.51 -17.30
C SER A 299 -28.26 -8.40 -15.81
N TRP A 300 -27.26 -8.25 -14.97
CA TRP A 300 -27.44 -7.77 -13.60
C TRP A 300 -27.47 -6.24 -13.61
N GLY A 301 -28.44 -5.67 -12.88
CA GLY A 301 -28.64 -4.23 -12.79
C GLY A 301 -27.35 -3.48 -12.51
N ARG A 302 -27.18 -2.33 -13.18
CA ARG A 302 -25.98 -1.50 -13.11
C ARG A 302 -25.85 -0.88 -11.73
N PRO A 303 -24.64 -0.88 -11.11
CA PRO A 303 -24.40 -0.16 -9.86
C PRO A 303 -24.51 1.36 -10.08
N PRO A 304 -24.84 2.12 -9.03
CA PRO A 304 -24.93 3.57 -9.10
C PRO A 304 -23.59 4.20 -9.55
N LYS A 305 -23.68 5.30 -10.30
CA LYS A 305 -22.62 5.92 -11.11
C LYS A 305 -21.44 6.53 -10.32
N HIS A 306 -21.46 6.47 -9.00
CA HIS A 306 -20.46 7.09 -8.12
C HIS A 306 -19.96 6.09 -7.09
N LEU A 307 -19.17 5.10 -7.54
CA LEU A 307 -18.47 4.22 -6.61
C LEU A 307 -17.09 4.81 -6.30
N SER A 308 -16.79 4.98 -5.00
CA SER A 308 -15.44 5.33 -4.55
C SER A 308 -14.46 4.18 -4.87
N LEU A 309 -13.18 4.51 -5.07
CA LEU A 309 -12.11 3.52 -5.31
C LEU A 309 -12.17 2.36 -4.31
N PHE A 310 -12.39 2.65 -3.05
CA PHE A 310 -12.45 1.65 -1.95
C PHE A 310 -13.69 0.75 -2.01
N SER A 311 -14.82 1.26 -2.51
CA SER A 311 -16.04 0.46 -2.67
C SER A 311 -16.02 -0.38 -3.94
N GLN A 312 -15.29 0.06 -4.97
CA GLN A 312 -14.99 -0.77 -6.13
C GLN A 312 -14.17 -2.01 -5.76
N GLU A 313 -13.22 -1.88 -4.81
CA GLU A 313 -12.45 -3.02 -4.30
C GLU A 313 -13.35 -4.11 -3.73
N SER A 314 -14.25 -3.76 -2.83
CA SER A 314 -15.17 -4.72 -2.20
C SER A 314 -16.14 -5.35 -3.21
N LEU A 315 -16.63 -4.57 -4.18
CA LEU A 315 -17.55 -5.02 -5.22
C LEU A 315 -16.88 -5.89 -6.30
N LEU A 316 -15.68 -5.55 -6.71
CA LEU A 316 -14.96 -6.27 -7.77
C LEU A 316 -14.37 -7.57 -7.25
N MET A 317 -13.94 -7.59 -5.98
CA MET A 317 -13.45 -8.81 -5.35
C MET A 317 -14.58 -9.79 -5.05
N SER A 318 -15.76 -9.33 -4.63
CA SER A 318 -16.92 -10.19 -4.48
C SER A 318 -17.35 -10.81 -5.83
N ARG A 319 -17.26 -10.06 -6.94
CA ARG A 319 -17.52 -10.57 -8.30
C ARG A 319 -16.43 -11.52 -8.80
N GLY A 320 -15.15 -11.24 -8.50
CA GLY A 320 -14.00 -12.08 -8.89
C GLY A 320 -13.97 -13.40 -8.12
N LEU A 321 -14.19 -13.36 -6.81
CA LEU A 321 -14.23 -14.52 -5.93
C LEU A 321 -15.45 -15.42 -6.24
N LEU A 322 -16.62 -14.82 -6.47
CA LEU A 322 -17.83 -15.58 -6.88
C LEU A 322 -17.64 -16.28 -8.21
N LYS A 323 -16.98 -15.65 -9.19
CA LYS A 323 -16.65 -16.32 -10.46
C LYS A 323 -15.60 -17.41 -10.30
N GLY A 324 -14.70 -17.30 -9.31
CA GLY A 324 -13.73 -18.34 -8.96
C GLY A 324 -14.38 -19.53 -8.23
N LEU A 325 -15.24 -19.26 -7.26
CA LEU A 325 -15.95 -20.28 -6.48
C LEU A 325 -17.04 -21.03 -7.29
N CYS A 326 -17.64 -20.40 -8.29
CA CYS A 326 -18.57 -21.10 -9.22
C CYS A 326 -17.85 -21.96 -10.28
N LYS A 327 -16.51 -21.93 -10.34
CA LYS A 327 -15.72 -22.79 -11.25
C LYS A 327 -14.98 -23.92 -10.53
N LEU A 328 -15.07 -23.98 -9.19
CA LEU A 328 -14.68 -25.12 -8.35
C LEU A 328 -15.90 -25.95 -8.03
#